data_238fb66ea94dd2ff849f6a1ec0c72e14
#
_entry.id   238fb66ea94dd2ff849f6a1ec0c72e14
#
_cell.length_a   1.000
_cell.length_b   1.000
_cell.length_c   1.000
_cell.angle_alpha   90.00
_cell.angle_beta   90.00
_cell.angle_gamma   90.00
#
_symmetry.space_group_name_H-M   'P 1'
#
loop_
_entity.id
_entity.type
_entity.pdbx_description
1 polymer ?
#
loop_
_entity_poly.entity_id
_entity_poly.type
_entity_poly.pdbx_seq_one_letter_code
_entity_poly.pdbx_strand_id
1 'polypeptide(L)'
;IHGMGKRERLLLQIAVLLHDCGKYISMSEVAECSYRIIMATEIIGLSTEERQVIASAVRYNTREFGCYKEINRETSMSRENYLLTAKLTAILRLANAMDRSHYQKVKALNVTLKDRILYLVVDSARDVSLELGLLKDKKEFFEEVFGIRLVMRRKGRR
;
A
#
# COMPACT_ATOMS: atom_id res chain seq x y z
N ILE A 1 11.03 -12.49 2.51
CA ILE A 1 9.69 -12.71 1.95
C ILE A 1 9.47 -11.78 0.75
N HIS A 2 9.65 -10.49 0.93
CA HIS A 2 9.31 -9.50 -0.09
C HIS A 2 10.47 -9.19 -1.06
N GLY A 3 11.72 -9.59 -0.76
CA GLY A 3 12.90 -9.33 -1.57
C GLY A 3 13.22 -7.84 -1.78
N MET A 4 12.63 -6.97 -0.96
CA MET A 4 12.81 -5.51 -1.03
C MET A 4 13.86 -5.05 -0.03
N GLY A 5 14.69 -4.08 -0.43
CA GLY A 5 15.76 -3.50 0.36
C GLY A 5 15.42 -2.11 0.91
N LYS A 6 16.48 -1.36 1.23
CA LYS A 6 16.35 0.00 1.77
C LYS A 6 15.74 0.97 0.75
N ARG A 7 16.02 0.78 -0.54
CA ARG A 7 15.53 1.65 -1.61
C ARG A 7 14.01 1.51 -1.77
N GLU A 8 13.50 0.29 -1.89
CA GLU A 8 12.08 0.02 -2.02
C GLU A 8 11.31 0.47 -0.77
N ARG A 9 11.92 0.35 0.42
CA ARG A 9 11.37 0.91 1.65
C ARG A 9 11.21 2.43 1.56
N LEU A 10 12.19 3.14 0.99
CA LEU A 10 12.11 4.58 0.78
C LEU A 10 10.96 4.92 -0.19
N LEU A 11 10.84 4.18 -1.31
CA LEU A 11 9.76 4.39 -2.26
C LEU A 11 8.38 4.20 -1.61
N LEU A 12 8.23 3.17 -0.76
CA LEU A 12 7.00 2.96 0.01
C LEU A 12 6.71 4.12 0.99
N GLN A 13 7.72 4.61 1.69
CA GLN A 13 7.57 5.75 2.61
C GLN A 13 7.10 7.01 1.87
N ILE A 14 7.67 7.29 0.69
CA ILE A 14 7.24 8.40 -0.16
C ILE A 14 5.79 8.19 -0.64
N ALA A 15 5.44 6.98 -1.08
CA ALA A 15 4.07 6.65 -1.46
C ALA A 15 3.08 6.88 -0.31
N VAL A 16 3.43 6.48 0.92
CA VAL A 16 2.61 6.73 2.12
C VAL A 16 2.43 8.23 2.37
N LEU A 17 3.46 9.05 2.21
CA LEU A 17 3.35 10.50 2.42
C LEU A 17 2.50 11.19 1.34
N LEU A 18 2.53 10.68 0.11
CA LEU A 18 1.90 11.33 -1.05
C LEU A 18 0.53 10.73 -1.42
N HIS A 19 0.07 9.65 -0.75
CA HIS A 19 -1.11 8.89 -1.21
C HIS A 19 -2.41 9.70 -1.27
N ASP A 20 -2.49 10.78 -0.52
CA ASP A 20 -3.67 11.65 -0.41
C ASP A 20 -3.44 13.06 -0.99
N CYS A 21 -2.29 13.34 -1.62
CA CYS A 21 -1.97 14.69 -2.11
C CYS A 21 -2.97 15.20 -3.17
N GLY A 22 -3.67 14.31 -3.88
CA GLY A 22 -4.72 14.66 -4.83
C GLY A 22 -5.98 15.28 -4.20
N LYS A 23 -6.17 15.16 -2.89
CA LYS A 23 -7.31 15.79 -2.16
C LYS A 23 -7.33 17.31 -2.31
N TYR A 24 -6.17 17.93 -2.51
CA TYR A 24 -6.07 19.37 -2.75
C TYR A 24 -6.69 19.81 -4.08
N ILE A 25 -6.86 18.88 -5.04
CA ILE A 25 -7.45 19.15 -6.36
C ILE A 25 -8.89 18.64 -6.41
N SER A 26 -9.12 17.38 -6.03
CA SER A 26 -10.44 16.76 -6.11
C SER A 26 -10.62 15.70 -5.04
N MET A 27 -11.74 15.78 -4.32
CA MET A 27 -12.13 14.76 -3.34
C MET A 27 -12.74 13.50 -3.99
N SER A 28 -13.28 13.62 -5.19
CA SER A 28 -13.86 12.49 -5.94
C SER A 28 -12.82 11.71 -6.73
N GLU A 29 -11.73 12.37 -7.18
CA GLU A 29 -10.70 11.81 -8.05
C GLU A 29 -9.31 11.80 -7.40
N VAL A 30 -9.25 11.56 -6.08
CA VAL A 30 -8.00 11.63 -5.29
C VAL A 30 -6.89 10.78 -5.90
N ALA A 31 -7.16 9.53 -6.27
CA ALA A 31 -6.18 8.60 -6.81
C ALA A 31 -5.54 9.11 -8.11
N GLU A 32 -6.35 9.58 -9.05
CA GLU A 32 -5.89 10.10 -10.33
C GLU A 32 -5.16 11.42 -10.18
N CYS A 33 -5.69 12.34 -9.36
CA CYS A 33 -5.02 13.61 -9.08
C CYS A 33 -3.68 13.40 -8.39
N SER A 34 -3.60 12.49 -7.41
CA SER A 34 -2.33 12.14 -6.75
C SER A 34 -1.31 11.59 -7.75
N TYR A 35 -1.72 10.66 -8.63
CA TYR A 35 -0.87 10.12 -9.68
C TYR A 35 -0.29 11.24 -10.55
N ARG A 36 -1.15 12.14 -11.04
CA ARG A 36 -0.74 13.26 -11.92
C ARG A 36 0.20 14.24 -11.22
N ILE A 37 -0.07 14.58 -9.95
CA ILE A 37 0.80 15.45 -9.15
C ILE A 37 2.19 14.81 -9.04
N ILE A 38 2.26 13.53 -8.64
CA ILE A 38 3.54 12.83 -8.43
C ILE A 38 4.32 12.75 -9.75
N MET A 39 3.64 12.43 -10.87
CA MET A 39 4.30 12.34 -12.18
C MET A 39 4.77 13.70 -12.70
N ALA A 40 4.07 14.79 -12.40
CA ALA A 40 4.43 16.15 -12.81
C ALA A 40 5.50 16.80 -11.93
N THR A 41 5.78 16.25 -10.74
CA THR A 41 6.71 16.82 -9.77
C THR A 41 8.09 16.19 -9.93
N GLU A 42 9.14 17.00 -10.01
CA GLU A 42 10.51 16.53 -9.86
C GLU A 42 10.84 16.29 -8.39
N ILE A 43 11.13 15.05 -8.05
CA ILE A 43 11.57 14.67 -6.70
C ILE A 43 13.05 14.36 -6.77
N ILE A 44 13.87 15.22 -6.18
CA ILE A 44 15.32 15.09 -6.18
C ILE A 44 15.72 13.74 -5.58
N GLY A 45 16.56 12.99 -6.29
CA GLY A 45 17.06 11.68 -5.85
C GLY A 45 16.19 10.49 -6.26
N LEU A 46 15.12 10.71 -7.04
CA LEU A 46 14.33 9.64 -7.66
C LEU A 46 14.53 9.61 -9.18
N SER A 47 14.62 8.41 -9.75
CA SER A 47 14.54 8.25 -11.20
C SER A 47 13.10 8.43 -11.69
N THR A 48 12.93 8.59 -13.02
CA THR A 48 11.59 8.66 -13.62
C THR A 48 10.79 7.37 -13.39
N GLU A 49 11.46 6.22 -13.48
CA GLU A 49 10.86 4.91 -13.24
C GLU A 49 10.43 4.75 -11.78
N GLU A 50 11.25 5.16 -10.82
CA GLU A 50 10.92 5.11 -9.40
C GLU A 50 9.73 6.02 -9.06
N ARG A 51 9.71 7.22 -9.64
CA ARG A 51 8.58 8.13 -9.51
C ARG A 51 7.30 7.53 -10.09
N GLN A 52 7.40 6.84 -11.23
CA GLN A 52 6.28 6.13 -11.84
C GLN A 52 5.78 4.97 -10.95
N VAL A 53 6.69 4.22 -10.32
CA VAL A 53 6.34 3.16 -9.35
C VAL A 53 5.58 3.75 -8.18
N ILE A 54 6.05 4.86 -7.59
CA ILE A 54 5.38 5.54 -6.49
C ILE A 54 3.99 6.04 -6.91
N ALA A 55 3.90 6.75 -8.03
CA ALA A 55 2.66 7.31 -8.54
C ALA A 55 1.63 6.20 -8.80
N SER A 56 2.06 5.10 -9.43
CA SER A 56 1.20 3.96 -9.71
C SER A 56 0.75 3.25 -8.43
N ALA A 57 1.64 3.06 -7.44
CA ALA A 57 1.26 2.48 -6.15
C ALA A 57 0.20 3.32 -5.43
N VAL A 58 0.32 4.64 -5.49
CA VAL A 58 -0.66 5.59 -4.95
C VAL A 58 -2.00 5.51 -5.72
N ARG A 59 -1.97 5.51 -7.05
CA ARG A 59 -3.16 5.40 -7.89
C ARG A 59 -3.95 4.13 -7.59
N TYR A 60 -3.26 2.99 -7.51
CA TYR A 60 -3.87 1.68 -7.29
C TYR A 60 -4.13 1.36 -5.82
N ASN A 61 -3.83 2.25 -4.89
CA ASN A 61 -4.20 2.09 -3.48
C ASN A 61 -5.71 1.95 -3.29
N THR A 62 -6.51 2.66 -4.09
CA THR A 62 -7.98 2.65 -4.04
C THR A 62 -8.65 2.14 -5.31
N ARG A 63 -7.93 2.01 -6.41
CA ARG A 63 -8.42 1.48 -7.69
C ARG A 63 -8.05 0.02 -7.83
N GLU A 64 -8.76 -0.69 -8.69
CA GLU A 64 -8.42 -2.05 -9.10
C GLU A 64 -7.02 -2.09 -9.73
N PHE A 65 -6.22 -3.09 -9.37
CA PHE A 65 -4.88 -3.26 -9.91
C PHE A 65 -4.96 -4.09 -11.19
N GLY A 66 -4.70 -3.46 -12.31
CA GLY A 66 -4.78 -4.06 -13.63
C GLY A 66 -3.69 -5.10 -13.90
N CYS A 67 -3.90 -5.93 -14.92
CA CYS A 67 -2.86 -6.87 -15.37
C CYS A 67 -1.67 -6.10 -16.01
N TYR A 68 -0.52 -6.81 -16.14
CA TYR A 68 0.70 -6.21 -16.69
C TYR A 68 0.49 -5.55 -18.07
N LYS A 69 -0.28 -6.19 -18.96
CA LYS A 69 -0.51 -5.66 -20.31
C LYS A 69 -1.25 -4.32 -20.29
N GLU A 70 -2.22 -4.18 -19.40
CA GLU A 70 -3.02 -2.96 -19.25
C GLU A 70 -2.15 -1.82 -18.69
N ILE A 71 -1.46 -2.07 -17.58
CA ILE A 71 -0.59 -1.07 -16.95
C ILE A 71 0.57 -0.68 -17.86
N ASN A 72 1.21 -1.65 -18.53
CA ASN A 72 2.31 -1.37 -19.45
C ASN A 72 1.88 -0.54 -20.66
N ARG A 73 0.66 -0.72 -21.17
CA ARG A 73 0.13 0.07 -22.29
C ARG A 73 0.04 1.56 -21.94
N GLU A 74 -0.33 1.86 -20.72
CA GLU A 74 -0.46 3.26 -20.25
C GLU A 74 0.88 3.86 -19.81
N THR A 75 1.77 3.06 -19.25
CA THR A 75 2.93 3.55 -18.49
C THR A 75 4.26 3.17 -19.10
N SER A 76 4.31 2.24 -20.05
CA SER A 76 5.55 1.60 -20.56
C SER A 76 6.41 0.98 -19.45
N MET A 77 5.81 0.58 -18.34
CA MET A 77 6.48 0.05 -17.17
C MET A 77 7.10 -1.32 -17.44
N SER A 78 8.33 -1.55 -16.97
CA SER A 78 8.97 -2.86 -17.03
C SER A 78 8.24 -3.89 -16.15
N ARG A 79 8.45 -5.19 -16.41
CA ARG A 79 7.87 -6.25 -15.57
C ARG A 79 8.37 -6.18 -14.12
N GLU A 80 9.62 -5.82 -13.94
CA GLU A 80 10.23 -5.67 -12.62
C GLU A 80 9.54 -4.54 -11.82
N ASN A 81 9.39 -3.36 -12.45
CA ASN A 81 8.69 -2.24 -11.83
C ASN A 81 7.20 -2.50 -11.61
N TYR A 82 6.55 -3.26 -12.50
CA TYR A 82 5.17 -3.73 -12.27
C TYR A 82 5.06 -4.59 -11.01
N LEU A 83 5.95 -5.58 -10.83
CA LEU A 83 5.96 -6.42 -9.65
C LEU A 83 6.28 -5.62 -8.38
N LEU A 84 7.20 -4.67 -8.46
CA LEU A 84 7.51 -3.76 -7.35
C LEU A 84 6.26 -2.91 -7.01
N THR A 85 5.63 -2.32 -8.02
CA THR A 85 4.39 -1.55 -7.83
C THR A 85 3.30 -2.39 -7.16
N ALA A 86 3.10 -3.64 -7.59
CA ALA A 86 2.12 -4.54 -6.97
C ALA A 86 2.42 -4.78 -5.47
N LYS A 87 3.71 -5.03 -5.13
CA LYS A 87 4.14 -5.22 -3.73
C LYS A 87 3.92 -3.97 -2.88
N LEU A 88 4.31 -2.79 -3.38
CA LEU A 88 4.11 -1.54 -2.66
C LEU A 88 2.62 -1.22 -2.49
N THR A 89 1.82 -1.43 -3.53
CA THR A 89 0.36 -1.25 -3.49
C THR A 89 -0.28 -2.17 -2.46
N ALA A 90 0.11 -3.44 -2.41
CA ALA A 90 -0.44 -4.41 -1.48
C ALA A 90 -0.19 -4.00 -0.01
N ILE A 91 1.03 -3.54 0.29
CA ILE A 91 1.38 -3.05 1.64
C ILE A 91 0.62 -1.75 1.96
N LEU A 92 0.58 -0.80 1.01
CA LEU A 92 -0.10 0.48 1.19
C LEU A 92 -1.60 0.31 1.45
N ARG A 93 -2.27 -0.60 0.72
CA ARG A 93 -3.69 -0.92 0.94
C ARG A 93 -3.96 -1.45 2.34
N LEU A 94 -3.09 -2.34 2.86
CA LEU A 94 -3.23 -2.86 4.22
C LEU A 94 -3.01 -1.75 5.25
N ALA A 95 -1.98 -0.93 5.09
CA ALA A 95 -1.68 0.18 5.99
C ALA A 95 -2.83 1.19 6.03
N ASN A 96 -3.37 1.56 4.87
CA ASN A 96 -4.51 2.48 4.76
C ASN A 96 -5.80 1.89 5.40
N ALA A 97 -6.03 0.57 5.26
CA ALA A 97 -7.16 -0.09 5.91
C ALA A 97 -7.03 -0.09 7.44
N MET A 98 -5.80 -0.20 7.97
CA MET A 98 -5.54 -0.18 9.42
C MET A 98 -5.74 1.17 10.08
N ASP A 99 -5.70 2.27 9.34
CA ASP A 99 -5.97 3.63 9.87
C ASP A 99 -7.02 4.38 9.04
N ARG A 100 -8.04 3.66 8.56
CA ARG A 100 -9.12 4.22 7.72
C ARG A 100 -9.81 5.41 8.35
N SER A 101 -9.94 5.41 9.67
CA SER A 101 -10.57 6.50 10.42
C SER A 101 -9.63 7.70 10.66
N HIS A 102 -8.34 7.59 10.33
CA HIS A 102 -7.29 8.59 10.60
C HIS A 102 -7.16 9.00 12.08
N TYR A 103 -7.60 8.12 13.01
CA TYR A 103 -7.52 8.36 14.45
C TYR A 103 -6.29 7.71 15.10
N GLN A 104 -5.40 7.10 14.30
CA GLN A 104 -4.20 6.42 14.78
C GLN A 104 -4.50 5.46 15.95
N LYS A 105 -5.56 4.66 15.80
CA LYS A 105 -6.04 3.75 16.84
C LYS A 105 -5.05 2.63 17.15
N VAL A 106 -4.25 2.23 16.17
CA VAL A 106 -3.23 1.20 16.31
C VAL A 106 -1.98 1.80 16.94
N LYS A 107 -1.67 1.39 18.18
CA LYS A 107 -0.50 1.89 18.92
C LYS A 107 0.77 1.10 18.58
N ALA A 108 0.63 -0.20 18.37
CA ALA A 108 1.72 -1.09 18.00
C ALA A 108 1.22 -2.22 17.12
N LEU A 109 2.09 -2.68 16.24
CA LEU A 109 1.84 -3.80 15.35
C LEU A 109 2.98 -4.80 15.49
N ASN A 110 2.67 -6.01 15.95
CA ASN A 110 3.62 -7.11 15.95
C ASN A 110 3.37 -7.98 14.72
N VAL A 111 4.43 -8.20 13.95
CA VAL A 111 4.39 -8.96 12.70
C VAL A 111 5.24 -10.21 12.85
N THR A 112 4.64 -11.38 12.65
CA THR A 112 5.34 -12.67 12.71
C THR A 112 4.97 -13.52 11.50
N LEU A 113 5.97 -14.08 10.83
CA LEU A 113 5.78 -15.05 9.77
C LEU A 113 6.06 -16.45 10.29
N LYS A 114 5.10 -17.35 10.13
CA LYS A 114 5.25 -18.77 10.43
C LYS A 114 4.46 -19.59 9.41
N ASP A 115 5.08 -20.64 8.86
CA ASP A 115 4.43 -21.60 7.95
C ASP A 115 3.66 -20.93 6.78
N ARG A 116 4.27 -19.91 6.14
CA ARG A 116 3.67 -19.08 5.07
C ARG A 116 2.40 -18.34 5.51
N ILE A 117 2.23 -18.11 6.79
CA ILE A 117 1.16 -17.28 7.36
C ILE A 117 1.80 -16.06 8.04
N LEU A 118 1.41 -14.87 7.59
CA LEU A 118 1.80 -13.62 8.21
C LEU A 118 0.76 -13.26 9.29
N TYR A 119 1.19 -13.29 10.53
CA TYR A 119 0.36 -12.88 11.67
C TYR A 119 0.61 -11.41 11.98
N LEU A 120 -0.47 -10.61 11.92
CA LEU A 120 -0.47 -9.23 12.37
C LEU A 120 -1.23 -9.15 13.69
N VAL A 121 -0.54 -8.85 14.78
CA VAL A 121 -1.15 -8.67 16.10
C VAL A 121 -1.19 -7.17 16.40
N VAL A 122 -2.40 -6.64 16.40
CA VAL A 122 -2.68 -5.21 16.62
C VAL A 122 -2.84 -4.93 18.10
N ASP A 123 -2.05 -4.01 18.64
CA ASP A 123 -2.23 -3.46 19.97
C ASP A 123 -2.96 -2.12 19.88
N SER A 124 -4.16 -2.07 20.46
CA SER A 124 -5.02 -0.90 20.48
C SER A 124 -5.87 -0.85 21.73
N ALA A 125 -5.90 0.31 22.38
CA ALA A 125 -6.82 0.58 23.50
C ALA A 125 -8.24 0.90 23.02
N ARG A 126 -8.40 1.31 21.74
CA ARG A 126 -9.68 1.67 21.12
C ARG A 126 -10.29 0.50 20.37
N ASP A 127 -11.54 0.62 20.00
CA ASP A 127 -12.19 -0.32 19.10
C ASP A 127 -11.62 -0.19 17.67
N VAL A 128 -11.16 -1.32 17.13
CA VAL A 128 -10.58 -1.45 15.77
C VAL A 128 -11.40 -2.41 14.91
N SER A 129 -12.65 -2.66 15.26
CA SER A 129 -13.50 -3.61 14.55
C SER A 129 -13.74 -3.20 13.10
N LEU A 130 -13.88 -1.90 12.83
CA LEU A 130 -13.99 -1.35 11.47
C LEU A 130 -12.72 -1.63 10.66
N GLU A 131 -11.57 -1.30 11.22
CA GLU A 131 -10.27 -1.49 10.58
C GLU A 131 -9.99 -2.99 10.30
N LEU A 132 -10.33 -3.86 11.24
CA LEU A 132 -10.21 -5.31 11.06
C LEU A 132 -11.17 -5.86 10.00
N GLY A 133 -12.38 -5.30 9.90
CA GLY A 133 -13.36 -5.63 8.84
C GLY A 133 -12.83 -5.26 7.46
N LEU A 134 -12.42 -4.01 7.27
CA LEU A 134 -11.88 -3.51 6.00
C LEU A 134 -10.61 -4.25 5.56
N LEU A 135 -9.82 -4.73 6.50
CA LEU A 135 -8.63 -5.49 6.18
C LEU A 135 -8.93 -6.85 5.58
N LYS A 136 -10.05 -7.47 5.95
CA LYS A 136 -10.49 -8.72 5.32
C LYS A 136 -10.72 -8.55 3.83
N ASP A 137 -11.25 -7.40 3.40
CA ASP A 137 -11.50 -7.11 1.99
C ASP A 137 -10.21 -6.78 1.20
N LYS A 138 -9.16 -6.29 1.90
CA LYS A 138 -7.89 -5.89 1.27
C LYS A 138 -6.81 -6.97 1.30
N LYS A 139 -6.97 -8.00 2.12
CA LYS A 139 -5.97 -9.05 2.28
C LYS A 139 -5.77 -9.93 1.04
N GLU A 140 -6.82 -10.14 0.25
CA GLU A 140 -6.78 -11.02 -0.92
C GLU A 140 -5.69 -10.61 -1.90
N PHE A 141 -5.64 -9.33 -2.27
CA PHE A 141 -4.59 -8.81 -3.15
C PHE A 141 -3.19 -8.97 -2.54
N PHE A 142 -3.05 -8.76 -1.23
CA PHE A 142 -1.78 -8.99 -0.54
C PHE A 142 -1.37 -10.48 -0.57
N GLU A 143 -2.31 -11.37 -0.30
CA GLU A 143 -2.09 -12.83 -0.32
C GLU A 143 -1.70 -13.32 -1.72
N GLU A 144 -2.32 -12.77 -2.77
CA GLU A 144 -1.99 -13.04 -4.16
C GLU A 144 -0.57 -12.58 -4.51
N VAL A 145 -0.24 -11.32 -4.23
CA VAL A 145 1.05 -10.71 -4.57
C VAL A 145 2.22 -11.39 -3.86
N PHE A 146 2.06 -11.75 -2.59
CA PHE A 146 3.14 -12.34 -1.78
C PHE A 146 3.10 -13.86 -1.68
N GLY A 147 2.04 -14.51 -2.12
CA GLY A 147 1.87 -15.96 -2.04
C GLY A 147 1.83 -16.48 -0.59
N ILE A 148 1.41 -15.66 0.37
CA ILE A 148 1.32 -16.00 1.79
C ILE A 148 -0.04 -15.62 2.35
N ARG A 149 -0.55 -16.35 3.33
CA ARG A 149 -1.78 -16.01 4.04
C ARG A 149 -1.57 -14.88 5.04
N LEU A 150 -2.56 -14.01 5.18
CA LEU A 150 -2.59 -12.94 6.16
C LEU A 150 -3.63 -13.23 7.25
N VAL A 151 -3.20 -13.29 8.49
CA VAL A 151 -4.07 -13.44 9.66
C VAL A 151 -3.86 -12.24 10.57
N MET A 152 -4.94 -11.48 10.82
CA MET A 152 -4.91 -10.37 11.76
C MET A 152 -5.69 -10.71 13.02
N ARG A 153 -5.14 -10.31 14.16
CA ARG A 153 -5.77 -10.46 15.48
C ARG A 153 -5.51 -9.21 16.32
N ARG A 154 -6.47 -8.87 17.14
CA ARG A 154 -6.25 -7.91 18.23
C ARG A 154 -5.51 -8.61 19.36
N LYS A 155 -4.55 -7.94 19.99
CA LYS A 155 -3.89 -8.40 21.20
C LYS A 155 -4.94 -8.55 22.30
N GLY A 156 -5.06 -9.76 22.88
CA GLY A 156 -5.99 -9.99 23.99
C GLY A 156 -5.64 -9.06 25.15
N ARG A 157 -6.65 -8.43 25.76
CA ARG A 157 -6.47 -7.79 27.07
C ARG A 157 -6.21 -8.93 28.09
N ARG A 158 -5.07 -8.89 28.76
CA ARG A 158 -4.86 -9.66 30.00
C ARG A 158 -5.64 -9.00 31.12
#